data_9b460ec9274676aaaf43029b8248b1b4
#
_entry.id   9b460ec9274676aaaf43029b8248b1b4
#
_cell.length_a   1.000
_cell.length_b   1.000
_cell.length_c   1.000
_cell.angle_alpha   90.00
_cell.angle_beta   90.00
_cell.angle_gamma   90.00
#
_symmetry.space_group_name_H-M   'P 1'
#
loop_
_entity.id
_entity.type
_entity.pdbx_description
1 polymer ?
#
loop_
_entity_poly.entity_id
_entity_poly.type
_entity_poly.pdbx_seq_one_letter_code
_entity_poly.pdbx_strand_id
1 'polypeptide(L)'
;TGTAYQTSFLFVNYTGSVGANGRAVAFSEEDAAFLAGYAAVCDGKRHFAFFAGERNDMSCRYLNGFVQGIDAASSESAACTVTYYFTGSDEASDEAKAIAQSMFMDGSEIMMVAGGEIYKSAVQAANVTKKFLIGCEMDQAGESERFVTTAMKEYSTVLAGELDAFYDSKAWSAGF
;
A
#
# COMPACT_ATOMS: atom_id res chain seq x y z
N THR A 1 -18.78 -24.64 -6.34
CA THR A 1 -18.84 -24.74 -7.83
C THR A 1 -17.56 -25.35 -8.40
N GLY A 2 -16.35 -24.98 -7.90
CA GLY A 2 -15.06 -25.50 -8.39
C GLY A 2 -14.90 -27.00 -8.27
N THR A 3 -15.39 -27.62 -7.20
CA THR A 3 -15.33 -29.08 -7.01
C THR A 3 -16.09 -29.85 -8.06
N ALA A 4 -17.21 -29.30 -8.55
CA ALA A 4 -18.00 -29.97 -9.59
C ALA A 4 -17.29 -30.06 -10.94
N TYR A 5 -16.37 -29.14 -11.23
CA TYR A 5 -15.64 -29.06 -12.49
C TYR A 5 -14.14 -29.34 -12.31
N GLN A 6 -13.70 -29.81 -11.15
CA GLN A 6 -12.28 -29.99 -10.80
C GLN A 6 -11.44 -28.72 -11.05
N THR A 7 -12.06 -27.56 -10.90
CA THR A 7 -11.39 -26.27 -11.07
C THR A 7 -10.69 -25.88 -9.77
N SER A 8 -9.43 -25.49 -9.85
CA SER A 8 -8.68 -24.92 -8.73
C SER A 8 -8.68 -23.40 -8.80
N PHE A 9 -8.67 -22.75 -7.66
CA PHE A 9 -8.73 -21.28 -7.54
C PHE A 9 -7.54 -20.76 -6.73
N LEU A 10 -6.84 -19.79 -7.28
CA LEU A 10 -5.85 -18.99 -6.55
C LEU A 10 -6.45 -17.63 -6.20
N PHE A 11 -6.52 -17.34 -4.91
CA PHE A 11 -7.00 -16.07 -4.36
C PHE A 11 -5.79 -15.23 -3.97
N VAL A 12 -5.65 -14.07 -4.57
CA VAL A 12 -4.53 -13.14 -4.34
C VAL A 12 -5.01 -11.97 -3.50
N ASN A 13 -4.20 -11.52 -2.55
CA ASN A 13 -4.56 -10.52 -1.55
C ASN A 13 -5.76 -10.94 -0.68
N TYR A 14 -5.83 -12.21 -0.34
CA TYR A 14 -6.96 -12.75 0.40
C TYR A 14 -6.50 -13.49 1.65
N THR A 15 -7.05 -13.11 2.80
CA THR A 15 -6.72 -13.66 4.12
C THR A 15 -7.84 -14.54 4.70
N GLY A 16 -8.94 -14.71 3.96
CA GLY A 16 -10.07 -15.51 4.40
C GLY A 16 -9.90 -16.99 4.16
N SER A 17 -10.80 -17.79 4.72
CA SER A 17 -10.84 -19.25 4.49
C SER A 17 -11.22 -19.57 3.05
N VAL A 18 -10.51 -20.52 2.46
CA VAL A 18 -10.77 -21.03 1.10
C VAL A 18 -11.19 -22.48 1.14
N GLY A 19 -11.94 -22.93 0.13
CA GLY A 19 -12.38 -24.33 0.01
C GLY A 19 -11.25 -25.29 -0.33
N ALA A 20 -11.56 -26.60 -0.36
CA ALA A 20 -10.59 -27.66 -0.60
C ALA A 20 -9.87 -27.59 -1.97
N ASN A 21 -10.42 -26.84 -2.92
CA ASN A 21 -9.85 -26.58 -4.24
C ASN A 21 -9.32 -25.13 -4.38
N GLY A 22 -9.16 -24.40 -3.26
CA GLY A 22 -8.65 -23.04 -3.20
C GLY A 22 -7.28 -22.96 -2.53
N ARG A 23 -6.48 -22.01 -2.98
CA ARG A 23 -5.24 -21.54 -2.35
C ARG A 23 -5.35 -20.04 -2.18
N ALA A 24 -5.01 -19.51 -1.02
CA ALA A 24 -4.95 -18.08 -0.75
C ALA A 24 -3.51 -17.62 -0.58
N VAL A 25 -3.21 -16.42 -1.06
CA VAL A 25 -1.93 -15.73 -0.90
C VAL A 25 -2.22 -14.34 -0.37
N ALA A 26 -1.56 -13.96 0.70
CA ALA A 26 -1.57 -12.63 1.28
C ALA A 26 -0.15 -12.04 1.32
N PHE A 27 -0.06 -10.74 1.45
CA PHE A 27 1.20 -10.01 1.56
C PHE A 27 1.24 -9.26 2.89
N SER A 28 2.46 -9.02 3.40
CA SER A 28 2.68 -8.17 4.58
C SER A 28 2.80 -6.71 4.15
N GLU A 29 1.67 -6.05 3.97
CA GLU A 29 1.61 -4.63 3.61
C GLU A 29 2.34 -3.76 4.64
N GLU A 30 2.22 -4.14 5.91
CA GLU A 30 2.84 -3.46 7.05
C GLU A 30 4.36 -3.44 6.96
N ASP A 31 5.00 -4.52 6.49
CA ASP A 31 6.46 -4.60 6.40
C ASP A 31 7.01 -3.64 5.34
N ALA A 32 6.37 -3.62 4.17
CA ALA A 32 6.76 -2.71 3.08
C ALA A 32 6.53 -1.24 3.47
N ALA A 33 5.40 -0.95 4.13
CA ALA A 33 5.08 0.38 4.62
C ALA A 33 6.02 0.83 5.75
N PHE A 34 6.40 -0.08 6.66
CA PHE A 34 7.39 0.18 7.71
C PHE A 34 8.71 0.64 7.11
N LEU A 35 9.24 -0.11 6.13
CA LEU A 35 10.48 0.25 5.47
C LEU A 35 10.41 1.62 4.80
N ALA A 36 9.30 1.93 4.14
CA ALA A 36 9.09 3.21 3.47
C ALA A 36 9.02 4.38 4.47
N GLY A 37 8.32 4.21 5.60
CA GLY A 37 8.26 5.20 6.68
C GLY A 37 9.62 5.44 7.33
N TYR A 38 10.32 4.36 7.65
CA TYR A 38 11.67 4.40 8.22
C TYR A 38 12.65 5.15 7.30
N ALA A 39 12.67 4.78 6.01
CA ALA A 39 13.54 5.41 5.02
C ALA A 39 13.25 6.91 4.85
N ALA A 40 11.99 7.32 4.87
CA ALA A 40 11.61 8.72 4.73
C ALA A 40 12.05 9.58 5.93
N VAL A 41 12.05 9.03 7.15
CA VAL A 41 12.63 9.70 8.33
C VAL A 41 14.15 9.83 8.18
N CYS A 42 14.83 8.76 7.71
CA CYS A 42 16.27 8.79 7.45
C CYS A 42 16.64 9.81 6.35
N ASP A 43 15.75 10.02 5.36
CA ASP A 43 15.89 11.08 4.34
C ASP A 43 15.61 12.49 4.88
N GLY A 44 15.38 12.65 6.16
CA GLY A 44 15.22 13.93 6.82
C GLY A 44 13.80 14.48 6.90
N LYS A 45 12.78 13.73 6.46
CA LYS A 45 11.37 14.13 6.60
C LYS A 45 10.92 14.03 8.06
N ARG A 46 10.00 14.91 8.44
CA ARG A 46 9.47 14.99 9.83
C ARG A 46 7.94 15.09 9.87
N HIS A 47 7.32 15.59 8.82
CA HIS A 47 5.87 15.78 8.74
C HIS A 47 5.31 14.91 7.63
N PHE A 48 4.55 13.91 8.01
CA PHE A 48 4.05 12.85 7.14
C PHE A 48 2.54 12.93 6.99
N ALA A 49 2.06 12.52 5.82
CA ALA A 49 0.65 12.24 5.60
C ALA A 49 0.46 10.79 5.17
N PHE A 50 -0.67 10.21 5.56
CA PHE A 50 -1.21 8.99 4.96
C PHE A 50 -2.58 9.31 4.39
N PHE A 51 -2.76 9.02 3.10
CA PHE A 51 -3.97 9.34 2.36
C PHE A 51 -4.47 8.07 1.67
N ALA A 52 -5.71 7.68 1.95
CA ALA A 52 -6.24 6.46 1.39
C ALA A 52 -7.68 6.62 0.92
N GLY A 53 -8.10 5.73 0.05
CA GLY A 53 -9.46 5.59 -0.39
C GLY A 53 -10.35 4.97 0.68
N GLU A 54 -10.74 3.73 0.49
CA GLU A 54 -11.54 3.00 1.48
C GLU A 54 -10.72 2.61 2.72
N ARG A 55 -11.38 2.68 3.87
CA ARG A 55 -10.83 2.14 5.11
C ARG A 55 -11.12 0.65 5.19
N ASN A 56 -10.17 -0.17 4.84
CA ASN A 56 -10.22 -1.62 4.89
C ASN A 56 -8.97 -2.20 5.56
N ASP A 57 -8.90 -3.52 5.70
CA ASP A 57 -7.78 -4.18 6.38
C ASP A 57 -6.44 -3.86 5.71
N MET A 58 -6.39 -3.84 4.38
CA MET A 58 -5.16 -3.56 3.62
C MET A 58 -4.68 -2.12 3.85
N SER A 59 -5.56 -1.13 3.68
CA SER A 59 -5.19 0.28 3.90
C SER A 59 -4.80 0.56 5.35
N CYS A 60 -5.43 -0.13 6.32
CA CYS A 60 -5.06 -0.07 7.73
C CYS A 60 -3.70 -0.69 8.01
N ARG A 61 -3.31 -1.80 7.34
CA ARG A 61 -1.98 -2.41 7.48
C ARG A 61 -0.90 -1.47 6.93
N TYR A 62 -1.11 -0.86 5.76
CA TYR A 62 -0.19 0.17 5.24
C TYR A 62 -0.02 1.33 6.23
N LEU A 63 -1.11 1.88 6.76
CA LEU A 63 -1.04 2.95 7.75
C LEU A 63 -0.26 2.52 9.01
N ASN A 64 -0.59 1.35 9.56
CA ASN A 64 0.06 0.85 10.77
C ASN A 64 1.56 0.63 10.57
N GLY A 65 1.96 -0.02 9.47
CA GLY A 65 3.37 -0.22 9.14
C GLY A 65 4.10 1.12 8.96
N PHE A 66 3.49 2.03 8.21
CA PHE A 66 4.07 3.36 7.97
C PHE A 66 4.33 4.14 9.26
N VAL A 67 3.34 4.20 10.15
CA VAL A 67 3.47 4.87 11.45
C VAL A 67 4.55 4.20 12.31
N GLN A 68 4.59 2.88 12.39
CA GLN A 68 5.60 2.14 13.14
C GLN A 68 7.02 2.37 12.58
N GLY A 69 7.18 2.42 11.25
CA GLY A 69 8.46 2.71 10.61
C GLY A 69 8.96 4.12 10.93
N ILE A 70 8.06 5.10 10.89
CA ILE A 70 8.35 6.48 11.28
C ILE A 70 8.74 6.55 12.76
N ASP A 71 7.98 5.91 13.64
CA ASP A 71 8.26 5.90 15.08
C ASP A 71 9.61 5.26 15.38
N ALA A 72 9.92 4.11 14.78
CA ALA A 72 11.17 3.40 14.97
C ALA A 72 12.41 4.19 14.51
N ALA A 73 12.27 5.07 13.52
CA ALA A 73 13.36 5.90 13.02
C ALA A 73 13.39 7.30 13.67
N SER A 74 12.34 7.69 14.40
CA SER A 74 12.27 8.97 15.09
C SER A 74 13.11 9.00 16.36
N SER A 75 13.40 10.19 16.87
CA SER A 75 14.08 10.39 18.16
C SER A 75 13.47 11.57 18.90
N GLU A 76 13.72 11.66 20.22
CA GLU A 76 13.21 12.79 21.02
C GLU A 76 13.66 14.16 20.49
N SER A 77 14.85 14.23 19.88
CA SER A 77 15.37 15.46 19.27
C SER A 77 14.86 15.73 17.86
N ALA A 78 14.15 14.78 17.26
CA ALA A 78 13.63 14.82 15.89
C ALA A 78 12.25 14.18 15.82
N ALA A 79 11.31 14.74 16.58
CA ALA A 79 9.93 14.29 16.64
C ALA A 79 9.26 14.36 15.27
N CYS A 80 8.54 13.30 14.92
CA CYS A 80 7.79 13.20 13.69
C CYS A 80 6.28 13.34 13.95
N THR A 81 5.55 13.82 12.97
CA THR A 81 4.07 13.87 13.00
C THR A 81 3.50 13.13 11.81
N VAL A 82 2.41 12.41 12.03
CA VAL A 82 1.66 11.75 10.96
C VAL A 82 0.20 12.21 11.02
N THR A 83 -0.28 12.78 9.93
CA THR A 83 -1.71 13.02 9.71
C THR A 83 -2.25 11.95 8.77
N TYR A 84 -3.50 11.55 8.93
CA TYR A 84 -4.10 10.56 8.02
C TYR A 84 -5.53 10.94 7.64
N TYR A 85 -5.93 10.51 6.44
CA TYR A 85 -7.28 10.71 5.95
C TYR A 85 -7.71 9.53 5.07
N PHE A 86 -8.97 9.08 5.26
CA PHE A 86 -9.64 8.11 4.40
C PHE A 86 -10.80 8.80 3.70
N THR A 87 -10.82 8.79 2.37
CA THR A 87 -11.85 9.46 1.57
C THR A 87 -13.17 8.69 1.53
N GLY A 88 -13.14 7.38 1.81
CA GLY A 88 -14.27 6.48 1.67
C GLY A 88 -14.50 5.97 0.24
N SER A 89 -13.63 6.32 -0.71
CA SER A 89 -13.67 5.83 -2.09
C SER A 89 -12.25 5.74 -2.67
N ASP A 90 -11.98 4.68 -3.40
CA ASP A 90 -10.70 4.47 -4.10
C ASP A 90 -10.62 5.22 -5.45
N GLU A 91 -11.69 5.93 -5.82
CA GLU A 91 -11.77 6.69 -7.06
C GLU A 91 -11.09 8.06 -6.93
N ALA A 92 -10.45 8.49 -8.02
CA ALA A 92 -9.91 9.84 -8.10
C ALA A 92 -11.03 10.88 -8.23
N SER A 93 -10.92 12.01 -7.52
CA SER A 93 -11.89 13.10 -7.56
C SER A 93 -11.25 14.46 -7.23
N ASP A 94 -11.93 15.53 -7.62
CA ASP A 94 -11.50 16.89 -7.25
C ASP A 94 -11.58 17.13 -5.73
N GLU A 95 -12.52 16.50 -5.05
CA GLU A 95 -12.63 16.55 -3.59
C GLU A 95 -11.41 15.86 -2.93
N ALA A 96 -11.07 14.65 -3.35
CA ALA A 96 -9.91 13.94 -2.86
C ALA A 96 -8.60 14.72 -3.11
N LYS A 97 -8.48 15.36 -4.28
CA LYS A 97 -7.37 16.25 -4.61
C LYS A 97 -7.31 17.45 -3.65
N ALA A 98 -8.44 18.10 -3.39
CA ALA A 98 -8.49 19.26 -2.49
C ALA A 98 -8.08 18.88 -1.07
N ILE A 99 -8.52 17.73 -0.57
CA ILE A 99 -8.13 17.19 0.73
C ILE A 99 -6.62 16.92 0.78
N ALA A 100 -6.08 16.19 -0.19
CA ALA A 100 -4.64 15.90 -0.27
C ALA A 100 -3.82 17.20 -0.34
N GLN A 101 -4.28 18.19 -1.09
CA GLN A 101 -3.64 19.52 -1.17
C GLN A 101 -3.67 20.23 0.18
N SER A 102 -4.79 20.21 0.92
CA SER A 102 -4.87 20.78 2.26
C SER A 102 -3.86 20.13 3.22
N MET A 103 -3.76 18.78 3.21
CA MET A 103 -2.79 18.06 4.06
C MET A 103 -1.35 18.52 3.78
N PHE A 104 -1.00 18.78 2.52
CA PHE A 104 0.32 19.32 2.18
C PHE A 104 0.50 20.79 2.61
N MET A 105 -0.54 21.59 2.49
CA MET A 105 -0.52 23.00 2.93
C MET A 105 -0.45 23.13 4.44
N ASP A 106 -1.01 22.18 5.17
CA ASP A 106 -0.97 22.09 6.64
C ASP A 106 0.39 21.57 7.16
N GLY A 107 1.37 21.36 6.25
CA GLY A 107 2.76 21.14 6.60
C GLY A 107 3.32 19.75 6.26
N SER A 108 2.52 18.80 5.76
CA SER A 108 3.06 17.49 5.36
C SER A 108 4.10 17.65 4.25
N GLU A 109 5.22 16.96 4.38
CA GLU A 109 6.35 17.01 3.43
C GLU A 109 6.27 15.89 2.40
N ILE A 110 5.73 14.75 2.84
CA ILE A 110 5.59 13.54 2.05
C ILE A 110 4.31 12.80 2.45
N MET A 111 3.65 12.16 1.49
CA MET A 111 2.39 11.47 1.69
C MET A 111 2.48 10.05 1.15
N MET A 112 2.18 9.04 1.97
CA MET A 112 1.91 7.68 1.49
C MET A 112 0.46 7.59 1.02
N VAL A 113 0.26 7.00 -0.16
CA VAL A 113 -1.07 6.91 -0.79
C VAL A 113 -1.44 5.46 -1.00
N ALA A 114 -2.60 5.04 -0.47
CA ALA A 114 -3.11 3.67 -0.58
C ALA A 114 -4.55 3.62 -1.10
N GLY A 115 -4.81 2.68 -2.01
CA GLY A 115 -6.14 2.40 -2.59
C GLY A 115 -6.29 2.86 -4.04
N GLY A 116 -6.67 1.95 -4.90
CA GLY A 116 -7.10 2.11 -6.30
C GLY A 116 -6.54 3.32 -7.05
N GLU A 117 -7.44 4.08 -7.64
CA GLU A 117 -7.12 5.25 -8.47
C GLU A 117 -6.90 6.56 -7.66
N ILE A 118 -7.10 6.53 -6.33
CA ILE A 118 -6.99 7.72 -5.46
C ILE A 118 -5.63 8.40 -5.59
N TYR A 119 -4.56 7.65 -5.94
CA TYR A 119 -3.23 8.19 -6.13
C TYR A 119 -3.19 9.30 -7.19
N LYS A 120 -4.06 9.27 -8.21
CA LYS A 120 -4.13 10.30 -9.25
C LYS A 120 -4.51 11.67 -8.66
N SER A 121 -5.40 11.69 -7.68
CA SER A 121 -5.76 12.91 -6.94
C SER A 121 -4.57 13.42 -6.11
N ALA A 122 -3.87 12.52 -5.42
CA ALA A 122 -2.68 12.87 -4.65
C ALA A 122 -1.52 13.36 -5.54
N VAL A 123 -1.32 12.77 -6.74
CA VAL A 123 -0.33 13.25 -7.71
C VAL A 123 -0.63 14.69 -8.15
N GLN A 124 -1.90 14.99 -8.44
CA GLN A 124 -2.29 16.36 -8.81
C GLN A 124 -2.01 17.35 -7.67
N ALA A 125 -2.33 16.99 -6.42
CA ALA A 125 -2.05 17.78 -5.23
C ALA A 125 -0.54 17.99 -5.03
N ALA A 126 0.25 16.92 -5.13
CA ALA A 126 1.71 16.94 -4.99
C ALA A 126 2.38 17.80 -6.08
N ASN A 127 1.88 17.79 -7.30
CA ASN A 127 2.38 18.63 -8.39
C ASN A 127 2.17 20.13 -8.11
N VAL A 128 0.98 20.51 -7.60
CA VAL A 128 0.68 21.90 -7.24
C VAL A 128 1.53 22.36 -6.05
N THR A 129 1.67 21.53 -5.03
CA THR A 129 2.37 21.87 -3.78
C THR A 129 3.87 21.58 -3.83
N LYS A 130 4.37 20.94 -4.89
CA LYS A 130 5.76 20.52 -5.07
C LYS A 130 6.24 19.57 -3.94
N LYS A 131 5.35 18.74 -3.44
CA LYS A 131 5.61 17.76 -2.39
C LYS A 131 5.84 16.37 -2.97
N PHE A 132 6.14 15.40 -2.12
CA PHE A 132 6.53 14.05 -2.50
C PHE A 132 5.48 13.01 -2.11
N LEU A 133 5.53 11.88 -2.80
CA LEU A 133 4.62 10.75 -2.58
C LEU A 133 5.41 9.46 -2.34
N ILE A 134 4.80 8.58 -1.56
CA ILE A 134 5.15 7.17 -1.44
C ILE A 134 3.97 6.38 -1.99
N GLY A 135 4.23 5.52 -2.97
CA GLY A 135 3.22 4.65 -3.56
C GLY A 135 2.99 3.37 -2.75
N CYS A 136 1.95 2.63 -3.14
CA CYS A 136 1.60 1.32 -2.59
C CYS A 136 1.33 0.32 -3.70
N GLU A 137 1.39 -0.98 -3.40
CA GLU A 137 1.01 -2.11 -4.25
C GLU A 137 1.99 -2.43 -5.38
N MET A 138 2.00 -1.65 -6.44
CA MET A 138 2.84 -1.80 -7.62
C MET A 138 3.72 -0.59 -7.81
N ASP A 139 4.83 -0.73 -8.54
CA ASP A 139 5.73 0.38 -8.81
C ASP A 139 4.99 1.54 -9.47
N GLN A 140 4.98 2.68 -8.81
CA GLN A 140 4.34 3.91 -9.28
C GLN A 140 5.36 4.97 -9.75
N ALA A 141 6.64 4.63 -9.84
CA ALA A 141 7.68 5.58 -10.29
C ALA A 141 7.40 6.14 -11.69
N GLY A 142 6.77 5.35 -12.56
CA GLY A 142 6.38 5.76 -13.91
C GLY A 142 5.16 6.69 -13.97
N GLU A 143 4.37 6.77 -12.90
CA GLU A 143 3.14 7.57 -12.87
C GLU A 143 3.39 9.06 -12.61
N SER A 144 4.42 9.38 -11.85
CA SER A 144 4.82 10.77 -11.57
C SER A 144 6.21 10.85 -10.94
N GLU A 145 6.95 11.89 -11.30
CA GLU A 145 8.23 12.24 -10.64
C GLU A 145 8.06 12.62 -9.16
N ARG A 146 6.84 12.71 -8.66
CA ARG A 146 6.57 12.96 -7.24
C ARG A 146 6.71 11.73 -6.38
N PHE A 147 6.62 10.53 -6.94
CA PHE A 147 6.89 9.30 -6.22
C PHE A 147 8.39 9.12 -6.01
N VAL A 148 8.80 9.08 -4.74
CA VAL A 148 10.20 8.84 -4.36
C VAL A 148 10.49 7.38 -4.10
N THR A 149 9.46 6.61 -3.74
CA THR A 149 9.51 5.15 -3.55
C THR A 149 8.10 4.58 -3.55
N THR A 150 7.99 3.26 -3.57
CA THR A 150 6.72 2.53 -3.46
C THR A 150 6.87 1.37 -2.49
N ALA A 151 5.93 1.24 -1.55
CA ALA A 151 5.76 0.04 -0.70
C ALA A 151 5.11 -1.07 -1.54
N MET A 152 5.94 -1.81 -2.27
CA MET A 152 5.51 -2.76 -3.30
C MET A 152 5.18 -4.14 -2.74
N LYS A 153 4.33 -4.85 -3.47
CA LYS A 153 4.11 -6.29 -3.34
C LYS A 153 4.77 -7.01 -4.53
N GLU A 154 5.53 -8.06 -4.25
CA GLU A 154 6.21 -8.83 -5.29
C GLU A 154 5.25 -9.92 -5.85
N TYR A 155 4.29 -9.47 -6.63
CA TYR A 155 3.29 -10.35 -7.24
C TYR A 155 3.89 -11.39 -8.17
N SER A 156 4.84 -10.99 -9.02
CA SER A 156 5.39 -11.84 -10.09
C SER A 156 6.04 -13.11 -9.54
N THR A 157 6.94 -12.94 -8.57
CA THR A 157 7.68 -14.05 -7.96
C THR A 157 6.74 -14.98 -7.17
N VAL A 158 5.81 -14.37 -6.41
CA VAL A 158 4.87 -15.14 -5.58
C VAL A 158 3.90 -15.94 -6.46
N LEU A 159 3.31 -15.32 -7.48
CA LEU A 159 2.39 -16.02 -8.37
C LEU A 159 3.09 -17.08 -9.21
N ALA A 160 4.28 -16.83 -9.71
CA ALA A 160 5.07 -17.85 -10.42
C ALA A 160 5.34 -19.05 -9.51
N GLY A 161 5.78 -18.83 -8.27
CA GLY A 161 6.02 -19.90 -7.31
C GLY A 161 4.76 -20.74 -6.98
N GLU A 162 3.61 -20.11 -6.83
CA GLU A 162 2.34 -20.82 -6.61
C GLU A 162 1.91 -21.63 -7.84
N LEU A 163 2.13 -21.12 -9.05
CA LEU A 163 1.83 -21.84 -10.29
C LEU A 163 2.78 -23.01 -10.50
N ASP A 164 4.08 -22.84 -10.25
CA ASP A 164 5.07 -23.92 -10.31
C ASP A 164 4.72 -25.02 -9.29
N ALA A 165 4.37 -24.65 -8.07
CA ALA A 165 3.92 -25.59 -7.05
C ALA A 165 2.67 -26.37 -7.50
N PHE A 166 1.75 -25.74 -8.19
CA PHE A 166 0.54 -26.39 -8.70
C PHE A 166 0.80 -27.33 -9.87
N TYR A 167 1.57 -26.90 -10.87
CA TYR A 167 1.77 -27.66 -12.10
C TYR A 167 2.87 -28.71 -11.99
N ASP A 168 4.00 -28.39 -11.35
CA ASP A 168 5.17 -29.24 -11.33
C ASP A 168 5.14 -30.25 -10.17
N SER A 169 4.84 -29.78 -8.97
CA SER A 169 4.89 -30.61 -7.76
C SER A 169 3.54 -31.16 -7.32
N LYS A 170 2.43 -30.64 -7.88
CA LYS A 170 1.05 -30.87 -7.42
C LYS A 170 0.89 -30.64 -5.91
N ALA A 171 1.68 -29.73 -5.37
CA ALA A 171 1.84 -29.50 -3.94
C ALA A 171 0.83 -28.48 -3.38
N TRP A 172 -0.22 -28.15 -4.13
CA TRP A 172 -1.30 -27.34 -3.56
C TRP A 172 -2.02 -28.14 -2.49
N SER A 173 -1.61 -27.94 -1.25
CA SER A 173 -2.50 -28.28 -0.13
C SER A 173 -3.55 -27.16 -0.02
N ALA A 174 -4.82 -27.52 0.08
CA ALA A 174 -5.88 -26.59 0.38
C ALA A 174 -5.55 -25.83 1.67
N GLY A 175 -5.73 -24.52 1.67
CA GLY A 175 -5.53 -23.69 2.85
C GLY A 175 -4.53 -22.55 2.65
N PHE A 176 -4.34 -21.85 3.73
CA PHE A 176 -3.35 -20.77 3.91
C PHE A 176 -1.98 -21.36 4.13
#